data_4be37809e9c1756e522991c62a63dc15
#
_entry.id   4be37809e9c1756e522991c62a63dc15
#
_cell.length_a   1.000
_cell.length_b   1.000
_cell.length_c   1.000
_cell.angle_alpha   90.00
_cell.angle_beta   90.00
_cell.angle_gamma   90.00
#
_symmetry.space_group_name_H-M   'P 1'
#
loop_
_entity.id
_entity.type
_entity.pdbx_description
1 polymer ?
#
loop_
_entity_poly.entity_id
_entity_poly.type
_entity_poly.pdbx_seq_one_letter_code
_entity_poly.pdbx_strand_id
1 'polypeptide(L)'
;MIKSFLIACIAGILILLPCGCVNRVAQAKNSIEEPGDTNKEIYFKEVLPEYVAEAKQYLAGKKLNQDYCILVDYSIPSSQRRVFLWSFVENKIIFKAHTMHGPGGGSTKEHAVLSNEPGSLCSAPGHFRITHTEGATIKPSFRLVGLDKENSNAYERAIMLHSCGIIDYSLKHKEEYLPVDAGWCSGCITISVDEMSFLKGFIKKHPQNIMIWSFESHHIF
;
A
#
# COMPACT_ATOMS: atom_id res chain seq x y z
N MET A 1 4.16 86.50 12.73
CA MET A 1 2.80 85.93 12.64
C MET A 1 2.85 84.71 11.76
N ILE A 2 3.06 83.54 12.34
CA ILE A 2 3.14 82.29 11.60
C ILE A 2 2.17 81.32 12.29
N LYS A 3 1.14 80.93 11.59
CA LYS A 3 0.13 80.00 12.05
C LYS A 3 0.64 78.55 11.87
N SER A 4 0.77 77.89 12.99
CA SER A 4 1.09 76.40 12.99
C SER A 4 -0.18 75.62 12.62
N PHE A 5 -0.08 74.82 11.58
CA PHE A 5 -1.05 73.76 11.29
C PHE A 5 -0.61 72.45 11.94
N LEU A 6 -1.43 71.95 12.83
CA LEU A 6 -1.29 70.63 13.40
C LEU A 6 -1.87 69.58 12.43
N ILE A 7 -1.03 68.69 11.92
CA ILE A 7 -1.46 67.55 11.13
C ILE A 7 -1.52 66.34 12.08
N ALA A 8 -2.71 65.85 12.33
CA ALA A 8 -2.94 64.60 13.07
C ALA A 8 -2.63 63.40 12.18
N CYS A 9 -1.58 62.64 12.51
CA CYS A 9 -1.29 61.33 11.90
C CYS A 9 -2.22 60.31 12.51
N ILE A 10 -3.19 59.81 11.74
CA ILE A 10 -3.95 58.64 12.06
C ILE A 10 -3.09 57.41 11.72
N ALA A 11 -2.59 56.74 12.74
CA ALA A 11 -1.89 55.47 12.56
C ALA A 11 -2.91 54.38 12.24
N GLY A 12 -3.00 54.01 10.99
CA GLY A 12 -3.74 52.81 10.54
C GLY A 12 -3.00 51.54 10.97
N ILE A 13 -3.54 50.82 11.93
CA ILE A 13 -3.07 49.50 12.29
C ILE A 13 -3.49 48.53 11.20
N LEU A 14 -2.55 48.18 10.34
CA LEU A 14 -2.73 47.11 9.35
C LEU A 14 -2.65 45.77 10.07
N ILE A 15 -3.80 45.14 10.38
CA ILE A 15 -3.86 43.78 10.92
C ILE A 15 -3.54 42.86 9.74
N LEU A 16 -2.30 42.39 9.70
CA LEU A 16 -1.89 41.28 8.85
C LEU A 16 -2.52 39.99 9.42
N LEU A 17 -3.62 39.53 8.83
CA LEU A 17 -4.13 38.19 9.02
C LEU A 17 -3.12 37.22 8.43
N PRO A 18 -2.64 36.21 9.18
CA PRO A 18 -1.83 35.17 8.59
C PRO A 18 -2.69 34.37 7.61
N CYS A 19 -2.31 34.41 6.34
CA CYS A 19 -2.86 33.51 5.32
C CYS A 19 -2.41 32.08 5.68
N GLY A 20 -3.21 31.42 6.50
CA GLY A 20 -3.05 30.01 6.82
C GLY A 20 -3.36 29.20 5.56
N CYS A 21 -2.34 28.90 4.78
CA CYS A 21 -2.40 27.77 3.86
C CYS A 21 -2.62 26.51 4.69
N VAL A 22 -3.89 26.24 4.95
CA VAL A 22 -4.30 24.93 5.46
C VAL A 22 -4.00 23.94 4.36
N ASN A 23 -2.86 23.25 4.49
CA ASN A 23 -2.60 22.02 3.78
C ASN A 23 -3.75 21.05 4.12
N ARG A 24 -4.80 21.05 3.31
CA ARG A 24 -5.74 19.94 3.25
C ARG A 24 -4.99 18.76 2.64
N VAL A 25 -4.22 18.07 3.47
CA VAL A 25 -3.95 16.66 3.25
C VAL A 25 -5.33 16.02 3.24
N ALA A 26 -5.76 15.60 2.06
CA ALA A 26 -6.98 14.82 1.92
C ALA A 26 -6.81 13.58 2.82
N GLN A 27 -7.39 13.66 4.02
CA GLN A 27 -7.67 12.47 4.80
C GLN A 27 -8.66 11.67 3.96
N ALA A 28 -8.17 10.63 3.30
CA ALA A 28 -9.01 9.60 2.74
C ALA A 28 -9.87 9.09 3.91
N LYS A 29 -11.14 9.51 3.94
CA LYS A 29 -12.16 8.94 4.82
C LYS A 29 -12.37 7.49 4.39
N ASN A 30 -11.54 6.58 4.90
CA ASN A 30 -11.74 5.15 4.83
C ASN A 30 -12.37 4.65 6.14
N SER A 31 -13.56 5.15 6.45
CA SER A 31 -14.41 4.58 7.48
C SER A 31 -15.75 4.24 6.83
N ILE A 32 -15.80 3.11 6.14
CA ILE A 32 -17.03 2.35 5.95
C ILE A 32 -16.74 1.02 6.62
N GLU A 33 -17.12 0.93 7.88
CA GLU A 33 -17.31 -0.35 8.54
C GLU A 33 -18.55 -0.98 7.91
N GLU A 34 -18.34 -2.01 7.09
CA GLU A 34 -19.44 -2.86 6.65
C GLU A 34 -19.95 -3.67 7.85
N PRO A 35 -21.26 -3.85 8.01
CA PRO A 35 -21.81 -4.57 9.16
C PRO A 35 -21.41 -6.06 9.11
N GLY A 36 -20.65 -6.49 10.13
CA GLY A 36 -20.74 -7.82 10.69
C GLY A 36 -20.35 -9.03 9.83
N ASP A 37 -19.18 -9.00 9.16
CA ASP A 37 -18.54 -10.26 8.75
C ASP A 37 -17.67 -10.77 9.91
N THR A 38 -18.17 -11.76 10.64
CA THR A 38 -17.50 -12.35 11.80
C THR A 38 -16.11 -12.86 11.45
N ASN A 39 -15.91 -13.43 10.27
CA ASN A 39 -14.62 -13.93 9.81
C ASN A 39 -13.61 -12.79 9.64
N LYS A 40 -14.05 -11.67 9.09
CA LYS A 40 -13.22 -10.49 8.92
C LYS A 40 -12.81 -9.85 10.25
N GLU A 41 -13.73 -9.82 11.22
CA GLU A 41 -13.42 -9.32 12.57
C GLU A 41 -12.40 -10.22 13.27
N ILE A 42 -12.55 -11.54 13.22
CA ILE A 42 -11.60 -12.52 13.75
C ILE A 42 -10.23 -12.31 13.10
N TYR A 43 -10.16 -12.17 11.77
CA TYR A 43 -8.91 -11.95 11.07
C TYR A 43 -8.15 -10.74 11.61
N PHE A 44 -8.79 -9.58 11.70
CA PHE A 44 -8.11 -8.36 12.16
C PHE A 44 -7.76 -8.39 13.65
N LYS A 45 -8.49 -9.13 14.45
CA LYS A 45 -8.30 -9.19 15.90
C LYS A 45 -7.30 -10.27 16.34
N GLU A 46 -7.28 -11.39 15.66
CA GLU A 46 -6.55 -12.58 16.10
C GLU A 46 -5.43 -12.97 15.11
N VAL A 47 -5.75 -13.08 13.82
CA VAL A 47 -4.81 -13.62 12.81
C VAL A 47 -3.76 -12.59 12.38
N LEU A 48 -4.19 -11.41 11.94
CA LEU A 48 -3.24 -10.39 11.45
C LEU A 48 -2.18 -10.00 12.48
N PRO A 49 -2.48 -9.88 13.81
CA PRO A 49 -1.46 -9.59 14.81
C PRO A 49 -0.33 -10.61 14.90
N GLU A 50 -0.57 -11.89 14.61
CA GLU A 50 0.45 -12.93 14.57
C GLU A 50 1.44 -12.64 13.43
N TYR A 51 0.95 -12.38 12.23
CA TYR A 51 1.79 -12.02 11.07
C TYR A 51 2.52 -10.69 11.26
N VAL A 52 1.92 -9.74 11.96
CA VAL A 52 2.59 -8.48 12.35
C VAL A 52 3.76 -8.77 13.30
N ALA A 53 3.58 -9.65 14.27
CA ALA A 53 4.64 -10.04 15.20
C ALA A 53 5.78 -10.76 14.47
N GLU A 54 5.49 -11.68 13.55
CA GLU A 54 6.47 -12.36 12.72
C GLU A 54 7.22 -11.37 11.81
N ALA A 55 6.51 -10.44 11.17
CA ALA A 55 7.13 -9.39 10.35
C ALA A 55 8.11 -8.55 11.18
N LYS A 56 7.74 -8.17 12.42
CA LYS A 56 8.62 -7.44 13.32
C LYS A 56 9.86 -8.26 13.71
N GLN A 57 9.67 -9.53 13.99
CA GLN A 57 10.78 -10.44 14.29
C GLN A 57 11.71 -10.61 13.08
N TYR A 58 11.16 -10.77 11.88
CA TYR A 58 11.95 -10.86 10.64
C TYR A 58 12.78 -9.60 10.38
N LEU A 59 12.23 -8.42 10.66
CA LEU A 59 12.90 -7.13 10.48
C LEU A 59 14.05 -6.92 11.49
N ALA A 60 14.00 -7.56 12.65
CA ALA A 60 14.98 -7.34 13.72
C ALA A 60 16.42 -7.55 13.22
N GLY A 61 17.26 -6.54 13.40
CA GLY A 61 18.67 -6.57 12.99
C GLY A 61 18.93 -6.45 11.49
N LYS A 62 17.90 -6.35 10.66
CA LYS A 62 18.05 -6.13 9.21
C LYS A 62 18.14 -4.65 8.87
N LYS A 63 18.83 -4.32 7.77
CA LYS A 63 18.93 -2.95 7.24
C LYS A 63 17.69 -2.59 6.42
N LEU A 64 16.51 -2.75 7.03
CA LEU A 64 15.20 -2.42 6.49
C LEU A 64 14.49 -1.44 7.43
N ASN A 65 13.40 -0.85 6.97
CA ASN A 65 12.59 0.03 7.81
C ASN A 65 12.03 -0.76 9.00
N GLN A 66 12.23 -0.23 10.21
CA GLN A 66 11.80 -0.88 11.46
C GLN A 66 10.45 -0.36 11.97
N ASP A 67 9.97 0.74 11.39
CA ASP A 67 8.76 1.43 11.82
C ASP A 67 7.52 1.01 11.01
N TYR A 68 7.75 0.51 9.78
CA TYR A 68 6.67 0.17 8.84
C TYR A 68 6.98 -1.08 8.04
N CYS A 69 5.92 -1.85 7.74
CA CYS A 69 5.95 -2.91 6.73
C CYS A 69 4.64 -2.94 5.93
N ILE A 70 4.69 -3.56 4.76
CA ILE A 70 3.51 -3.85 3.96
C ILE A 70 3.26 -5.36 4.02
N LEU A 71 2.06 -5.74 4.40
CA LEU A 71 1.58 -7.12 4.44
C LEU A 71 0.60 -7.35 3.30
N VAL A 72 0.76 -8.42 2.56
CA VAL A 72 -0.13 -8.82 1.46
C VAL A 72 -0.58 -10.24 1.72
N ASP A 73 -1.82 -10.40 2.17
CA ASP A 73 -2.38 -11.71 2.48
C ASP A 73 -3.28 -12.20 1.34
N TYR A 74 -2.80 -13.19 0.62
CA TYR A 74 -3.50 -13.79 -0.51
C TYR A 74 -4.53 -14.85 -0.12
N SER A 75 -4.68 -15.21 1.16
CA SER A 75 -5.83 -15.98 1.63
C SER A 75 -7.13 -15.17 1.59
N ILE A 76 -7.01 -13.83 1.67
CA ILE A 76 -8.14 -12.91 1.53
C ILE A 76 -8.55 -12.85 0.05
N PRO A 77 -9.84 -13.05 -0.30
CA PRO A 77 -10.32 -12.93 -1.67
C PRO A 77 -10.05 -11.56 -2.31
N SER A 78 -9.89 -11.52 -3.63
CA SER A 78 -9.59 -10.26 -4.35
C SER A 78 -10.71 -9.21 -4.29
N SER A 79 -11.91 -9.61 -3.89
CA SER A 79 -13.04 -8.73 -3.57
C SER A 79 -12.79 -7.83 -2.35
N GLN A 80 -11.81 -8.15 -1.54
CA GLN A 80 -11.50 -7.44 -0.30
C GLN A 80 -10.12 -6.79 -0.34
N ARG A 81 -9.93 -5.80 0.54
CA ARG A 81 -8.62 -5.19 0.75
C ARG A 81 -7.72 -6.16 1.49
N ARG A 82 -6.62 -6.53 0.86
CA ARG A 82 -5.66 -7.53 1.34
C ARG A 82 -4.20 -7.07 1.30
N VAL A 83 -3.98 -5.78 1.04
CA VAL A 83 -2.70 -5.08 1.22
C VAL A 83 -2.83 -4.16 2.41
N PHE A 84 -1.95 -4.28 3.38
CA PHE A 84 -1.97 -3.51 4.62
C PHE A 84 -0.62 -2.84 4.84
N LEU A 85 -0.59 -1.52 4.94
CA LEU A 85 0.57 -0.81 5.45
C LEU A 85 0.43 -0.72 6.97
N TRP A 86 1.29 -1.42 7.67
CA TRP A 86 1.32 -1.46 9.12
C TRP A 86 2.33 -0.47 9.68
N SER A 87 1.94 0.25 10.71
CA SER A 87 2.83 1.08 11.54
C SER A 87 3.11 0.37 12.85
N PHE A 88 4.37 -0.03 13.05
CA PHE A 88 4.83 -0.58 14.35
C PHE A 88 4.88 0.50 15.43
N VAL A 89 5.06 1.77 15.04
CA VAL A 89 5.08 2.92 15.96
C VAL A 89 3.70 3.19 16.54
N GLU A 90 2.67 3.18 15.68
CA GLU A 90 1.29 3.44 16.09
C GLU A 90 0.52 2.15 16.44
N ASN A 91 1.14 0.99 16.19
CA ASN A 91 0.57 -0.35 16.36
C ASN A 91 -0.81 -0.50 15.69
N LYS A 92 -0.89 -0.08 14.42
CA LYS A 92 -2.14 -0.14 13.64
C LYS A 92 -1.88 -0.16 12.14
N ILE A 93 -2.93 -0.56 11.40
CA ILE A 93 -2.97 -0.37 9.96
C ILE A 93 -3.19 1.13 9.67
N ILE A 94 -2.33 1.71 8.84
CA ILE A 94 -2.43 3.11 8.41
C ILE A 94 -2.90 3.27 6.96
N PHE A 95 -2.94 2.16 6.20
CA PHE A 95 -3.45 2.13 4.83
C PHE A 95 -3.87 0.71 4.44
N LYS A 96 -4.92 0.60 3.63
CA LYS A 96 -5.42 -0.67 3.07
C LYS A 96 -5.67 -0.50 1.57
N ALA A 97 -5.34 -1.53 0.78
CA ALA A 97 -5.62 -1.55 -0.65
C ALA A 97 -6.11 -2.92 -1.14
N HIS A 98 -6.81 -2.91 -2.28
CA HIS A 98 -7.04 -4.13 -3.05
C HIS A 98 -5.79 -4.47 -3.85
N THR A 99 -5.61 -5.74 -4.18
CA THR A 99 -4.60 -6.18 -5.15
C THR A 99 -5.11 -7.37 -5.94
N MET A 100 -4.74 -7.43 -7.22
CA MET A 100 -4.90 -8.64 -8.03
C MET A 100 -3.84 -9.66 -7.67
N HIS A 101 -3.97 -10.85 -8.21
CA HIS A 101 -2.94 -11.88 -8.22
C HIS A 101 -2.80 -12.47 -9.63
N GLY A 102 -1.70 -13.17 -9.86
CA GLY A 102 -1.43 -13.79 -11.16
C GLY A 102 -2.32 -15.01 -11.44
N PRO A 103 -2.66 -15.30 -12.70
CA PRO A 103 -3.58 -16.38 -13.08
C PRO A 103 -2.93 -17.77 -13.07
N GLY A 104 -1.64 -17.86 -12.76
CA GLY A 104 -0.91 -19.12 -12.84
C GLY A 104 -1.31 -20.13 -11.78
N GLY A 105 -0.88 -21.39 -11.95
CA GLY A 105 -1.04 -22.44 -10.96
C GLY A 105 -2.48 -22.90 -10.70
N GLY A 106 -3.45 -22.47 -11.52
CA GLY A 106 -4.87 -22.71 -11.25
C GLY A 106 -5.51 -21.69 -10.30
N SER A 107 -4.90 -20.51 -10.14
CA SER A 107 -5.51 -19.40 -9.40
C SER A 107 -6.91 -19.07 -9.91
N THR A 108 -7.83 -18.82 -8.99
CA THR A 108 -9.19 -18.34 -9.28
C THR A 108 -9.37 -16.91 -8.77
N LYS A 109 -10.51 -16.30 -8.96
CA LYS A 109 -10.79 -14.97 -8.43
C LYS A 109 -10.77 -14.92 -6.90
N GLU A 110 -11.13 -16.04 -6.27
CA GLU A 110 -11.16 -16.21 -4.80
C GLU A 110 -9.79 -16.59 -4.25
N HIS A 111 -9.07 -17.48 -4.93
CA HIS A 111 -7.83 -18.09 -4.46
C HIS A 111 -6.66 -17.78 -5.36
N ALA A 112 -5.59 -17.31 -4.77
CA ALA A 112 -4.29 -17.16 -5.41
C ALA A 112 -3.47 -18.43 -5.21
N VAL A 113 -2.72 -18.85 -6.23
CA VAL A 113 -1.64 -19.82 -6.08
C VAL A 113 -0.33 -19.04 -6.13
N LEU A 114 0.50 -19.23 -5.11
CA LEU A 114 1.81 -18.57 -5.01
C LEU A 114 2.91 -19.45 -5.57
N SER A 115 3.86 -18.87 -6.30
CA SER A 115 5.00 -19.59 -6.85
C SER A 115 6.18 -18.67 -7.15
N ASN A 116 7.39 -19.19 -6.95
CA ASN A 116 8.64 -18.54 -7.34
C ASN A 116 9.11 -18.91 -8.76
N GLU A 117 8.49 -19.91 -9.38
CA GLU A 117 8.94 -20.44 -10.67
C GLU A 117 8.84 -19.40 -11.80
N PRO A 118 9.92 -19.18 -12.59
CA PRO A 118 9.87 -18.34 -13.76
C PRO A 118 8.81 -18.83 -14.76
N GLY A 119 8.02 -17.89 -15.30
CA GLY A 119 6.96 -18.23 -16.26
C GLY A 119 5.69 -18.82 -15.64
N SER A 120 5.62 -19.04 -14.33
CA SER A 120 4.43 -19.57 -13.65
C SER A 120 3.21 -18.66 -13.73
N LEU A 121 3.39 -17.36 -13.98
CA LEU A 121 2.36 -16.32 -13.90
C LEU A 121 1.70 -16.18 -12.53
N CYS A 122 2.20 -16.87 -11.50
CA CYS A 122 1.72 -16.79 -10.13
C CYS A 122 2.28 -15.56 -9.40
N SER A 123 1.57 -15.05 -8.43
CA SER A 123 2.15 -14.14 -7.43
C SER A 123 3.24 -14.84 -6.63
N ALA A 124 4.26 -14.12 -6.23
CA ALA A 124 5.39 -14.71 -5.51
C ALA A 124 5.21 -14.56 -3.99
N PRO A 125 5.47 -15.61 -3.19
CA PRO A 125 5.42 -15.55 -1.73
C PRO A 125 6.68 -14.89 -1.15
N GLY A 126 6.69 -14.67 0.17
CA GLY A 126 7.87 -14.32 0.95
C GLY A 126 8.11 -12.82 1.11
N HIS A 127 9.26 -12.49 1.67
CA HIS A 127 9.63 -11.11 2.00
C HIS A 127 10.38 -10.45 0.85
N PHE A 128 10.05 -9.19 0.58
CA PHE A 128 10.65 -8.40 -0.48
C PHE A 128 11.21 -7.10 0.06
N ARG A 129 12.27 -6.66 -0.56
CA ARG A 129 12.77 -5.30 -0.44
C ARG A 129 12.26 -4.48 -1.63
N ILE A 130 11.67 -3.32 -1.34
CA ILE A 130 11.29 -2.34 -2.37
C ILE A 130 12.56 -1.65 -2.86
N THR A 131 12.80 -1.64 -4.18
CA THR A 131 13.82 -0.77 -4.76
C THR A 131 13.22 0.61 -5.00
N HIS A 132 14.02 1.68 -4.83
CA HIS A 132 13.56 3.03 -5.16
C HIS A 132 13.63 3.36 -6.66
N THR A 133 13.90 2.37 -7.49
CA THR A 133 13.97 2.51 -8.95
C THR A 133 12.58 2.32 -9.53
N GLU A 134 12.06 3.36 -10.17
CA GLU A 134 10.79 3.26 -10.91
C GLU A 134 10.99 2.41 -12.17
N GLY A 135 10.00 1.58 -12.49
CA GLY A 135 9.98 0.82 -13.75
C GLY A 135 9.93 1.75 -14.97
N ALA A 136 10.53 1.30 -16.07
CA ALA A 136 10.58 2.10 -17.29
C ALA A 136 9.21 2.26 -17.97
N THR A 137 8.39 1.22 -17.94
CA THR A 137 7.15 1.11 -18.72
C THR A 137 5.91 1.45 -17.90
N ILE A 138 5.81 0.96 -16.66
CA ILE A 138 4.67 1.17 -15.78
C ILE A 138 5.06 2.21 -14.73
N LYS A 139 4.32 3.30 -14.64
CA LYS A 139 4.56 4.39 -13.67
C LYS A 139 3.25 4.79 -12.98
N PRO A 140 3.28 4.97 -11.65
CA PRO A 140 4.38 4.71 -10.74
C PRO A 140 4.57 3.22 -10.47
N SER A 141 5.82 2.77 -10.34
CA SER A 141 6.14 1.39 -10.00
C SER A 141 7.45 1.27 -9.24
N PHE A 142 7.59 0.19 -8.47
CA PHE A 142 8.82 -0.15 -7.75
C PHE A 142 9.17 -1.61 -8.02
N ARG A 143 10.40 -1.87 -8.43
CA ARG A 143 10.92 -3.22 -8.56
C ARG A 143 11.07 -3.86 -7.18
N LEU A 144 10.72 -5.13 -7.07
CA LEU A 144 10.87 -5.90 -5.85
C LEU A 144 12.05 -6.86 -5.95
N VAL A 145 12.79 -6.99 -4.87
CA VAL A 145 13.88 -7.96 -4.73
C VAL A 145 13.47 -8.94 -3.64
N GLY A 146 13.42 -10.23 -3.97
CA GLY A 146 13.16 -11.29 -3.01
C GLY A 146 14.27 -11.37 -1.96
N LEU A 147 13.90 -11.59 -0.72
CA LEU A 147 14.81 -11.72 0.41
C LEU A 147 14.91 -13.15 0.93
N ASP A 148 14.04 -14.02 0.43
CA ASP A 148 13.94 -15.42 0.82
C ASP A 148 14.26 -16.34 -0.36
N LYS A 149 14.55 -17.62 -0.05
CA LYS A 149 14.75 -18.63 -1.08
C LYS A 149 13.50 -18.82 -1.94
N GLU A 150 12.33 -18.75 -1.33
CA GLU A 150 11.02 -18.96 -1.97
C GLU A 150 10.57 -17.83 -2.89
N ASN A 151 11.30 -16.71 -2.93
CA ASN A 151 11.08 -15.62 -3.88
C ASN A 151 12.37 -15.11 -4.55
N SER A 152 13.40 -15.94 -4.56
CA SER A 152 14.72 -15.60 -5.11
C SER A 152 14.67 -15.16 -6.57
N ASN A 153 13.70 -15.63 -7.35
CA ASN A 153 13.52 -15.30 -8.77
C ASN A 153 12.70 -14.00 -8.98
N ALA A 154 12.24 -13.35 -7.92
CA ALA A 154 11.34 -12.18 -8.04
C ALA A 154 11.92 -11.06 -8.90
N TYR A 155 13.21 -10.76 -8.73
CA TYR A 155 13.86 -9.72 -9.53
C TYR A 155 13.93 -10.09 -11.02
N GLU A 156 14.32 -11.30 -11.36
CA GLU A 156 14.40 -11.78 -12.76
C GLU A 156 13.01 -11.90 -13.38
N ARG A 157 12.02 -12.34 -12.61
CA ARG A 157 10.61 -12.39 -13.01
C ARG A 157 9.98 -11.00 -13.19
N ALA A 158 10.71 -9.93 -12.94
CA ALA A 158 10.21 -8.55 -12.97
C ALA A 158 9.03 -8.28 -12.03
N ILE A 159 8.98 -8.94 -10.88
CA ILE A 159 7.95 -8.68 -9.87
C ILE A 159 8.07 -7.25 -9.38
N MET A 160 6.95 -6.53 -9.38
CA MET A 160 6.86 -5.12 -9.04
C MET A 160 5.67 -4.85 -8.13
N LEU A 161 5.75 -3.74 -7.40
CA LEU A 161 4.60 -3.04 -6.85
C LEU A 161 4.26 -1.91 -7.83
N HIS A 162 3.05 -1.88 -8.39
CA HIS A 162 2.66 -0.85 -9.37
C HIS A 162 1.14 -0.60 -9.40
N SER A 163 0.77 0.51 -10.05
CA SER A 163 -0.65 0.80 -10.31
C SER A 163 -1.21 -0.03 -11.46
N CYS A 164 -2.50 -0.33 -11.39
CA CYS A 164 -3.23 -0.96 -12.48
C CYS A 164 -4.66 -0.39 -12.57
N GLY A 165 -4.96 0.31 -13.67
CA GLY A 165 -6.24 1.01 -13.86
C GLY A 165 -7.45 0.08 -13.99
N ILE A 166 -7.26 -1.22 -14.25
CA ILE A 166 -8.35 -2.19 -14.23
C ILE A 166 -8.94 -2.35 -12.83
N ILE A 167 -8.13 -2.16 -11.78
CA ILE A 167 -8.62 -2.18 -10.39
C ILE A 167 -9.57 -1.00 -10.19
N ASP A 168 -9.18 0.20 -10.62
CA ASP A 168 -10.05 1.39 -10.54
C ASP A 168 -11.36 1.18 -11.30
N TYR A 169 -11.29 0.56 -12.49
CA TYR A 169 -12.45 0.21 -13.28
C TYR A 169 -13.36 -0.77 -12.54
N SER A 170 -12.82 -1.90 -12.04
CA SER A 170 -13.59 -2.94 -11.35
C SER A 170 -14.26 -2.40 -10.08
N LEU A 171 -13.53 -1.63 -9.27
CA LEU A 171 -14.08 -1.01 -8.06
C LEU A 171 -15.19 0.00 -8.39
N LYS A 172 -15.02 0.80 -9.45
CA LYS A 172 -16.05 1.75 -9.90
C LYS A 172 -17.32 1.05 -10.36
N HIS A 173 -17.19 -0.11 -11.02
CA HIS A 173 -18.31 -0.89 -11.54
C HIS A 173 -18.85 -1.90 -10.53
N LYS A 174 -18.30 -1.91 -9.30
CA LYS A 174 -18.70 -2.80 -8.20
C LYS A 174 -18.65 -4.28 -8.61
N GLU A 175 -17.62 -4.64 -9.38
CA GLU A 175 -17.36 -6.05 -9.69
C GLU A 175 -17.09 -6.80 -8.38
N GLU A 176 -17.65 -7.99 -8.26
CA GLU A 176 -17.52 -8.80 -7.05
C GLU A 176 -16.06 -9.15 -6.75
N TYR A 177 -15.30 -9.48 -7.81
CA TYR A 177 -13.87 -9.81 -7.70
C TYR A 177 -13.05 -9.04 -8.72
N LEU A 178 -11.79 -8.81 -8.39
CA LEU A 178 -10.84 -8.29 -9.37
C LEU A 178 -10.52 -9.36 -10.43
N PRO A 179 -10.20 -8.94 -11.67
CA PRO A 179 -9.89 -9.89 -12.73
C PRO A 179 -8.60 -10.67 -12.45
N VAL A 180 -8.58 -11.92 -12.89
CA VAL A 180 -7.41 -12.82 -12.86
C VAL A 180 -7.00 -13.09 -14.30
N ASP A 181 -6.11 -12.25 -14.83
CA ASP A 181 -5.70 -12.28 -16.22
C ASP A 181 -4.24 -11.84 -16.37
N ALA A 182 -3.46 -12.60 -17.15
CA ALA A 182 -2.04 -12.36 -17.37
C ALA A 182 -1.74 -11.02 -18.09
N GLY A 183 -2.70 -10.49 -18.83
CA GLY A 183 -2.57 -9.19 -19.48
C GLY A 183 -2.53 -8.03 -18.48
N TRP A 184 -3.08 -8.22 -17.27
CA TRP A 184 -3.12 -7.23 -16.22
C TRP A 184 -2.15 -7.51 -15.07
N CYS A 185 -1.98 -8.78 -14.70
CA CYS A 185 -1.10 -9.18 -13.62
C CYS A 185 -0.47 -10.54 -13.90
N SER A 186 0.86 -10.59 -13.99
CA SER A 186 1.65 -11.82 -14.14
C SER A 186 2.46 -12.12 -12.87
N GLY A 187 1.86 -11.83 -11.71
CA GLY A 187 2.44 -12.08 -10.40
C GLY A 187 2.90 -10.86 -9.62
N CYS A 188 2.77 -9.65 -10.17
CA CYS A 188 3.06 -8.40 -9.49
C CYS A 188 2.05 -8.11 -8.36
N ILE A 189 2.43 -7.26 -7.41
CA ILE A 189 1.52 -6.63 -6.46
C ILE A 189 0.97 -5.36 -7.12
N THR A 190 -0.31 -5.38 -7.48
CA THR A 190 -0.96 -4.31 -8.22
C THR A 190 -2.04 -3.66 -7.36
N ILE A 191 -2.06 -2.34 -7.31
CA ILE A 191 -3.07 -1.58 -6.58
C ILE A 191 -3.70 -0.51 -7.49
N SER A 192 -4.75 0.16 -7.05
CA SER A 192 -5.36 1.24 -7.83
C SER A 192 -4.41 2.42 -8.04
N VAL A 193 -4.72 3.30 -9.00
CA VAL A 193 -3.88 4.46 -9.33
C VAL A 193 -3.76 5.43 -8.15
N ASP A 194 -4.89 5.69 -7.47
CA ASP A 194 -4.92 6.59 -6.32
C ASP A 194 -4.18 6.00 -5.11
N GLU A 195 -4.40 4.71 -4.84
CA GLU A 195 -3.71 3.97 -3.78
C GLU A 195 -2.20 3.95 -4.01
N MET A 196 -1.76 3.75 -5.26
CA MET A 196 -0.34 3.77 -5.61
C MET A 196 0.28 5.17 -5.49
N SER A 197 -0.47 6.22 -5.79
CA SER A 197 -0.02 7.61 -5.61
C SER A 197 0.24 7.92 -4.14
N PHE A 198 -0.64 7.49 -3.24
CA PHE A 198 -0.45 7.59 -1.80
C PHE A 198 0.80 6.82 -1.35
N LEU A 199 0.88 5.54 -1.72
CA LEU A 199 1.95 4.65 -1.27
C LEU A 199 3.33 5.08 -1.80
N LYS A 200 3.40 5.57 -3.05
CA LYS A 200 4.61 6.18 -3.62
C LYS A 200 5.07 7.38 -2.78
N GLY A 201 4.15 8.27 -2.41
CA GLY A 201 4.44 9.42 -1.55
C GLY A 201 4.94 8.99 -0.18
N PHE A 202 4.35 7.94 0.39
CA PHE A 202 4.77 7.37 1.67
C PHE A 202 6.17 6.75 1.59
N ILE A 203 6.45 5.89 0.61
CA ILE A 203 7.74 5.24 0.39
C ILE A 203 8.85 6.28 0.21
N LYS A 204 8.59 7.35 -0.55
CA LYS A 204 9.58 8.42 -0.77
C LYS A 204 9.94 9.20 0.50
N LYS A 205 9.02 9.33 1.44
CA LYS A 205 9.27 9.97 2.74
C LYS A 205 10.06 9.09 3.71
N HIS A 206 10.13 7.80 3.46
CA HIS A 206 10.80 6.82 4.30
C HIS A 206 11.96 6.18 3.50
N PRO A 207 13.17 6.79 3.50
CA PRO A 207 14.28 6.38 2.63
C PRO A 207 14.83 4.99 2.93
N GLN A 208 14.63 4.48 4.15
CA GLN A 208 14.92 3.09 4.45
C GLN A 208 13.90 2.19 3.73
N ASN A 209 14.40 1.15 3.08
CA ASN A 209 13.55 0.23 2.33
C ASN A 209 12.49 -0.40 3.22
N ILE A 210 11.23 -0.13 2.91
CA ILE A 210 10.09 -0.78 3.55
C ILE A 210 10.01 -2.21 3.00
N MET A 211 9.83 -3.17 3.91
CA MET A 211 9.61 -4.56 3.56
C MET A 211 8.17 -4.75 3.09
N ILE A 212 7.99 -5.57 2.05
CA ILE A 212 6.70 -6.19 1.73
C ILE A 212 6.80 -7.66 2.10
N TRP A 213 5.80 -8.20 2.74
CA TRP A 213 5.65 -9.63 2.96
C TRP A 213 4.35 -10.11 2.31
N SER A 214 4.49 -11.02 1.35
CA SER A 214 3.41 -11.66 0.60
C SER A 214 3.25 -13.09 1.09
N PHE A 215 2.06 -13.48 1.52
CA PHE A 215 1.80 -14.77 2.14
C PHE A 215 0.33 -15.21 1.95
N GLU A 216 0.04 -16.42 2.33
CA GLU A 216 -1.31 -16.91 2.60
C GLU A 216 -1.39 -17.21 4.10
N SER A 217 -2.31 -16.55 4.79
CA SER A 217 -2.54 -16.84 6.20
C SER A 217 -3.28 -18.17 6.36
N HIS A 218 -3.24 -18.72 7.57
CA HIS A 218 -3.98 -19.94 7.92
C HIS A 218 -5.48 -19.70 8.09
N HIS A 219 -5.94 -18.47 7.97
CA HIS A 219 -7.35 -18.10 8.09
C HIS A 219 -8.09 -18.39 6.77
N ILE A 220 -9.29 -18.96 6.89
CA ILE A 220 -10.18 -19.22 5.76
C ILE A 220 -11.30 -18.21 5.78
N PHE A 221 -11.40 -17.42 4.69
CA PHE A 221 -12.42 -16.38 4.50
C PHE A 221 -13.70 -16.94 3.89
#